data_8743154bae40ddd81f5f6093e60955ab
#
_entry.id   8743154bae40ddd81f5f6093e60955ab
#
_cell.length_a   1.000
_cell.length_b   1.000
_cell.length_c   1.000
_cell.angle_alpha   90.00
_cell.angle_beta   90.00
_cell.angle_gamma   90.00
#
_symmetry.space_group_name_H-M   'P 1'
#
loop_
_entity.id
_entity.type
_entity.pdbx_description
1 polymer ?
#
loop_
_entity_poly.entity_id
_entity_poly.type
_entity_poly.pdbx_seq_one_letter_code
_entity_poly.pdbx_strand_id
1 'polypeptide(L)'
;QLDIIQDINDAIRQGYKYIILEAGTGTGKSAIATTLAKMYGSAYILTMTKQLQAQYADEFDFPLVKGRQNFACLNDNLESTCDMGTCKTTPTSSNFFCPYGVAKNPTLDAELAFEDSYGGTVFYQSGQHCHYWNQKANAVNSPITLMNYDYGILELNYVKHFGTRSLLILDEAHNIENKLMKTMEVNL
;
A
#
# COMPACT_ATOMS: atom_id res chain seq x y z
N GLN A 1 13.94 18.84 -15.09
CA GLN A 1 13.14 18.24 -14.00
C GLN A 1 12.47 19.31 -13.14
N LEU A 2 13.20 20.35 -12.73
CA LEU A 2 12.63 21.42 -11.92
C LEU A 2 11.46 22.13 -12.62
N ASP A 3 11.59 22.43 -13.89
CA ASP A 3 10.52 23.06 -14.68
C ASP A 3 9.26 22.18 -14.72
N ILE A 4 9.41 20.88 -14.93
CA ILE A 4 8.30 19.91 -14.92
C ILE A 4 7.60 19.88 -13.56
N ILE A 5 8.37 19.86 -12.48
CA ILE A 5 7.81 19.88 -11.09
C ILE A 5 7.02 21.17 -10.88
N GLN A 6 7.54 22.30 -11.36
CA GLN A 6 6.86 23.58 -11.25
C GLN A 6 5.57 23.62 -12.06
N ASP A 7 5.61 23.16 -13.31
CA ASP A 7 4.42 23.09 -14.18
C ASP A 7 3.32 22.21 -13.55
N ILE A 8 3.68 21.04 -12.98
CA ILE A 8 2.74 20.16 -12.27
C ILE A 8 2.17 20.85 -11.04
N ASN A 9 3.02 21.50 -10.24
CA ASN A 9 2.59 22.20 -9.04
C ASN A 9 1.65 23.36 -9.37
N ASP A 10 1.93 24.11 -10.43
CA ASP A 10 1.08 25.20 -10.89
C ASP A 10 -0.26 24.70 -11.43
N ALA A 11 -0.28 23.58 -12.15
CA ALA A 11 -1.51 22.92 -12.56
C ALA A 11 -2.37 22.49 -11.37
N ILE A 12 -1.77 21.89 -10.34
CA ILE A 12 -2.48 21.52 -9.10
C ILE A 12 -3.07 22.76 -8.42
N ARG A 13 -2.31 23.86 -8.31
CA ARG A 13 -2.77 25.12 -7.73
C ARG A 13 -3.91 25.77 -8.51
N GLN A 14 -3.97 25.55 -9.82
CA GLN A 14 -5.06 26.01 -10.69
C GLN A 14 -6.30 25.11 -10.59
N GLY A 15 -6.24 24.02 -9.79
CA GLY A 15 -7.36 23.13 -9.53
C GLY A 15 -7.50 21.94 -10.49
N TYR A 16 -6.49 21.68 -11.32
CA TYR A 16 -6.48 20.47 -12.14
C TYR A 16 -6.36 19.23 -11.25
N LYS A 17 -7.31 18.31 -11.38
CA LYS A 17 -7.37 17.08 -10.59
C LYS A 17 -6.56 15.94 -11.20
N TYR A 18 -6.39 15.94 -12.51
CA TYR A 18 -5.70 14.91 -13.27
C TYR A 18 -4.61 15.55 -14.11
N ILE A 19 -3.38 15.10 -13.91
CA ILE A 19 -2.21 15.60 -14.62
C ILE A 19 -1.50 14.39 -15.21
N ILE A 20 -1.23 14.43 -16.51
CA ILE A 20 -0.53 13.36 -17.23
C ILE A 20 0.83 13.90 -17.64
N LEU A 21 1.89 13.23 -17.21
CA LEU A 21 3.24 13.50 -17.64
C LEU A 21 3.70 12.39 -18.60
N GLU A 22 3.94 12.75 -19.85
CA GLU A 22 4.60 11.87 -20.81
C GLU A 22 6.10 12.21 -20.85
N ALA A 23 6.93 11.22 -20.52
CA ALA A 23 8.39 11.38 -20.50
C ALA A 23 9.08 10.05 -20.79
N GLY A 24 10.17 10.10 -21.55
CA GLY A 24 10.96 8.92 -21.90
C GLY A 24 11.59 8.21 -20.71
N THR A 25 12.15 7.03 -20.94
CA THR A 25 12.95 6.32 -19.93
C THR A 25 14.21 7.12 -19.58
N GLY A 26 14.63 7.08 -18.32
CA GLY A 26 15.83 7.79 -17.87
C GLY A 26 15.67 9.30 -17.65
N THR A 27 14.49 9.88 -17.86
CA THR A 27 14.24 11.32 -17.64
C THR A 27 14.09 11.71 -16.18
N GLY A 28 14.11 10.73 -15.27
CA GLY A 28 13.96 10.96 -13.83
C GLY A 28 12.51 11.06 -13.37
N LYS A 29 11.56 10.36 -14.00
CA LYS A 29 10.15 10.30 -13.58
C LYS A 29 10.00 9.95 -12.10
N SER A 30 10.76 8.97 -11.61
CA SER A 30 10.73 8.56 -10.20
C SER A 30 11.17 9.68 -9.25
N ALA A 31 12.21 10.44 -9.62
CA ALA A 31 12.65 11.61 -8.84
C ALA A 31 11.60 12.73 -8.82
N ILE A 32 10.92 12.98 -9.95
CA ILE A 32 9.81 13.93 -10.04
C ILE A 32 8.67 13.48 -9.13
N ALA A 33 8.24 12.22 -9.24
CA ALA A 33 7.18 11.61 -8.43
C ALA A 33 7.48 11.72 -6.93
N THR A 34 8.70 11.37 -6.52
CA THR A 34 9.16 11.45 -5.14
C THR A 34 9.20 12.89 -4.63
N THR A 35 9.70 13.81 -5.45
CA THR A 35 9.76 15.23 -5.07
C THR A 35 8.37 15.78 -4.84
N LEU A 36 7.42 15.51 -5.74
CA LEU A 36 6.03 15.91 -5.57
C LEU A 36 5.40 15.28 -4.32
N ALA A 37 5.59 13.97 -4.09
CA ALA A 37 5.10 13.31 -2.89
C ALA A 37 5.60 13.97 -1.60
N LYS A 38 6.89 14.31 -1.54
CA LYS A 38 7.50 15.01 -0.40
C LYS A 38 7.01 16.46 -0.26
N MET A 39 6.85 17.18 -1.36
CA MET A 39 6.34 18.56 -1.35
C MET A 39 4.91 18.65 -0.80
N TYR A 40 4.06 17.70 -1.16
CA TYR A 40 2.67 17.64 -0.66
C TYR A 40 2.52 16.91 0.68
N GLY A 41 3.58 16.29 1.17
CA GLY A 41 3.67 15.66 2.49
C GLY A 41 2.81 14.41 2.66
N SER A 42 2.00 14.02 1.66
CA SER A 42 1.07 12.90 1.77
C SER A 42 0.73 12.34 0.38
N ALA A 43 1.11 11.08 0.11
CA ALA A 43 0.93 10.47 -1.21
C ALA A 43 0.83 8.95 -1.19
N TYR A 44 0.12 8.41 -2.18
CA TYR A 44 0.27 7.02 -2.63
C TYR A 44 1.04 7.02 -3.95
N ILE A 45 2.05 6.16 -4.04
CA ILE A 45 2.79 5.92 -5.29
C ILE A 45 2.53 4.47 -5.71
N LEU A 46 1.88 4.29 -6.85
CA LEU A 46 1.59 2.98 -7.42
C LEU A 46 2.55 2.68 -8.56
N THR A 47 3.19 1.52 -8.52
CA THR A 47 4.14 1.06 -9.54
C THR A 47 3.70 -0.27 -10.13
N MET A 48 4.20 -0.58 -11.33
CA MET A 48 3.83 -1.82 -12.04
C MET A 48 4.54 -3.06 -11.52
N THR A 49 5.80 -2.94 -11.15
CA THR A 49 6.65 -4.11 -10.89
C THR A 49 7.26 -4.08 -9.49
N LYS A 50 7.57 -5.27 -8.95
CA LYS A 50 8.28 -5.41 -7.68
C LYS A 50 9.68 -4.79 -7.74
N GLN A 51 10.31 -4.78 -8.92
CA GLN A 51 11.64 -4.21 -9.11
C GLN A 51 11.60 -2.68 -8.97
N LEU A 52 10.63 -2.00 -9.59
CA LEU A 52 10.43 -0.56 -9.41
C LEU A 52 10.09 -0.22 -7.95
N GLN A 53 9.27 -1.06 -7.29
CA GLN A 53 9.00 -0.88 -5.87
C GLN A 53 10.27 -0.93 -5.02
N ALA A 54 11.15 -1.92 -5.27
CA ALA A 54 12.40 -2.05 -4.56
C ALA A 54 13.29 -0.82 -4.79
N GLN A 55 13.40 -0.37 -6.04
CA GLN A 55 14.17 0.83 -6.38
C GLN A 55 13.66 2.07 -5.63
N TYR A 56 12.36 2.31 -5.61
CA TYR A 56 11.79 3.44 -4.87
C TYR A 56 12.03 3.33 -3.36
N ALA A 57 11.90 2.13 -2.79
CA ALA A 57 12.12 1.91 -1.38
C ALA A 57 13.59 2.14 -0.99
N ASP A 58 14.52 1.61 -1.79
CA ASP A 58 15.97 1.71 -1.53
C ASP A 58 16.50 3.13 -1.74
N GLU A 59 16.01 3.85 -2.78
CA GLU A 59 16.49 5.19 -3.10
C GLU A 59 15.85 6.28 -2.22
N PHE A 60 14.60 6.09 -1.76
CA PHE A 60 13.82 7.16 -1.15
C PHE A 60 13.28 6.85 0.24
N ASP A 61 13.54 5.65 0.77
CA ASP A 61 13.15 5.21 2.13
C ASP A 61 11.63 5.31 2.37
N PHE A 62 10.82 4.96 1.38
CA PHE A 62 9.37 4.93 1.54
C PHE A 62 8.88 3.55 1.98
N PRO A 63 7.95 3.48 2.94
CA PRO A 63 7.31 2.22 3.29
C PRO A 63 6.66 1.57 2.07
N LEU A 64 7.08 0.34 1.83
CA LEU A 64 6.59 -0.49 0.72
C LEU A 64 5.60 -1.52 1.24
N VAL A 65 4.44 -1.64 0.59
CA VAL A 65 3.46 -2.69 0.92
C VAL A 65 3.51 -3.81 -0.11
N LYS A 66 3.75 -5.01 0.39
CA LYS A 66 3.73 -6.26 -0.39
C LYS A 66 2.53 -7.12 0.01
N GLY A 67 2.01 -7.88 -0.94
CA GLY A 67 0.97 -8.87 -0.67
C GLY A 67 1.43 -10.00 0.26
N ARG A 68 0.48 -10.68 0.90
CA ARG A 68 0.71 -11.74 1.89
C ARG A 68 1.64 -12.87 1.43
N GLN A 69 1.62 -13.20 0.15
CA GLN A 69 2.48 -14.23 -0.47
C GLN A 69 4.00 -13.92 -0.37
N ASN A 70 4.38 -12.71 0.03
CA ASN A 70 5.79 -12.34 0.19
C ASN A 70 6.31 -12.54 1.64
N PHE A 71 5.49 -13.08 2.52
CA PHE A 71 5.82 -13.27 3.94
C PHE A 71 5.56 -14.70 4.36
N ALA A 72 6.48 -15.28 5.14
CA ALA A 72 6.26 -16.55 5.79
C ALA A 72 5.24 -16.41 6.94
N CYS A 73 4.44 -17.44 7.18
CA CYS A 73 3.44 -17.46 8.23
C CYS A 73 4.05 -17.87 9.56
N LEU A 74 4.01 -16.98 10.56
CA LEU A 74 4.51 -17.30 11.92
C LEU A 74 3.67 -18.38 12.61
N ASN A 75 2.38 -18.44 12.33
CA ASN A 75 1.50 -19.43 12.95
C ASN A 75 1.74 -20.86 12.44
N ASP A 76 2.33 -21.01 11.26
CA ASP A 76 2.66 -22.27 10.63
C ASP A 76 4.18 -22.55 10.68
N ASN A 77 4.87 -22.04 11.69
CA ASN A 77 6.32 -22.18 11.91
C ASN A 77 7.17 -21.79 10.67
N LEU A 78 6.70 -20.84 9.87
CA LEU A 78 7.34 -20.38 8.63
C LEU A 78 7.32 -21.39 7.47
N GLU A 79 6.57 -22.48 7.57
CA GLU A 79 6.48 -23.52 6.53
C GLU A 79 5.59 -23.11 5.36
N SER A 80 4.61 -22.22 5.60
CA SER A 80 3.71 -21.68 4.58
C SER A 80 3.90 -20.18 4.38
N THR A 81 3.39 -19.65 3.27
CA THR A 81 3.26 -18.21 3.06
C THR A 81 2.01 -17.66 3.75
N CYS A 82 2.01 -16.38 4.11
CA CYS A 82 0.94 -15.74 4.88
C CYS A 82 -0.44 -15.74 4.15
N ASP A 83 -0.48 -15.85 2.84
CA ASP A 83 -1.72 -16.01 2.05
C ASP A 83 -2.30 -17.42 2.13
N MET A 84 -1.48 -18.42 2.40
CA MET A 84 -1.86 -19.82 2.63
C MET A 84 -1.90 -20.19 4.11
N GLY A 85 -1.56 -19.27 4.99
CA GLY A 85 -1.51 -19.50 6.44
C GLY A 85 -2.87 -19.78 7.05
N THR A 86 -2.88 -20.43 8.22
CA THR A 86 -4.07 -20.86 8.97
C THR A 86 -5.13 -19.75 9.11
N CYS A 87 -4.71 -18.49 9.31
CA CYS A 87 -5.63 -17.36 9.44
C CYS A 87 -6.41 -17.01 8.14
N LYS A 88 -6.02 -17.59 7.00
CA LYS A 88 -6.67 -17.40 5.70
C LYS A 88 -7.43 -18.64 5.22
N THR A 89 -6.92 -19.81 5.57
CA THR A 89 -7.48 -21.10 5.15
C THR A 89 -8.55 -21.62 6.11
N THR A 90 -8.56 -21.13 7.34
CA THR A 90 -9.56 -21.53 8.34
C THR A 90 -10.89 -20.82 8.06
N PRO A 91 -12.03 -21.54 8.04
CA PRO A 91 -13.35 -20.95 7.82
C PRO A 91 -13.69 -19.87 8.85
N THR A 92 -14.39 -18.83 8.41
CA THR A 92 -14.85 -17.72 9.29
C THR A 92 -15.81 -18.17 10.40
N SER A 93 -16.44 -19.33 10.23
CA SER A 93 -17.29 -19.97 11.25
C SER A 93 -16.51 -20.64 12.38
N SER A 94 -15.20 -20.84 12.22
CA SER A 94 -14.34 -21.32 13.29
C SER A 94 -13.94 -20.19 14.22
N ASN A 95 -13.85 -20.47 15.52
CA ASN A 95 -13.34 -19.51 16.50
C ASN A 95 -11.81 -19.36 16.43
N PHE A 96 -11.22 -19.58 15.25
CA PHE A 96 -9.78 -19.48 15.07
C PHE A 96 -9.32 -18.03 15.19
N PHE A 97 -8.34 -17.84 16.02
CA PHE A 97 -7.74 -16.56 16.32
C PHE A 97 -6.22 -16.64 16.08
N CYS A 98 -5.69 -15.86 15.17
CA CYS A 98 -4.26 -15.82 14.93
C CYS A 98 -3.56 -14.91 15.96
N PRO A 99 -2.73 -15.44 16.87
CA PRO A 99 -2.10 -14.65 17.92
C PRO A 99 -1.15 -13.57 17.38
N TYR A 100 -0.62 -13.75 16.16
CA TYR A 100 0.30 -12.81 15.51
C TYR A 100 -0.43 -11.76 14.66
N GLY A 101 -1.76 -11.80 14.61
CA GLY A 101 -2.58 -10.94 13.76
C GLY A 101 -2.93 -9.60 14.39
N VAL A 102 -3.96 -8.99 13.83
CA VAL A 102 -4.57 -7.77 14.34
C VAL A 102 -6.06 -7.97 14.56
N ALA A 103 -6.66 -7.19 15.45
CA ALA A 103 -8.10 -7.20 15.76
C ALA A 103 -8.63 -5.80 16.02
N LYS A 104 -9.97 -5.63 15.85
CA LYS A 104 -10.67 -4.38 16.22
C LYS A 104 -11.05 -4.33 17.70
N ASN A 105 -11.18 -5.48 18.36
CA ASN A 105 -11.50 -5.59 19.79
C ASN A 105 -10.25 -6.07 20.53
N PRO A 106 -9.48 -5.17 21.14
CA PRO A 106 -8.23 -5.53 21.79
C PRO A 106 -8.45 -6.21 23.14
N THR A 107 -7.44 -6.96 23.57
CA THR A 107 -7.22 -7.30 24.97
C THR A 107 -6.72 -6.08 25.76
N LEU A 108 -6.76 -6.11 27.09
CA LEU A 108 -6.55 -4.94 27.97
C LEU A 108 -5.25 -4.16 27.72
N ASP A 109 -4.19 -4.74 27.20
CA ASP A 109 -2.88 -4.09 26.98
C ASP A 109 -2.41 -4.18 25.52
N ALA A 110 -3.36 -4.21 24.58
CA ALA A 110 -3.01 -4.36 23.17
C ALA A 110 -2.41 -3.09 22.58
N GLU A 111 -1.30 -3.24 21.87
CA GLU A 111 -0.63 -2.16 21.16
C GLU A 111 -1.43 -1.73 19.92
N LEU A 112 -1.63 -0.43 19.74
CA LEU A 112 -2.26 0.13 18.54
C LEU A 112 -1.42 -0.16 17.30
N ALA A 113 -2.01 -0.82 16.31
CA ALA A 113 -1.36 -1.05 15.03
C ALA A 113 -1.58 0.14 14.07
N PHE A 114 -2.84 0.49 13.82
CA PHE A 114 -3.21 1.64 12.96
C PHE A 114 -4.68 2.01 13.13
N GLU A 115 -5.06 3.15 12.56
CA GLU A 115 -6.45 3.56 12.37
C GLU A 115 -6.84 3.36 10.89
N ASP A 116 -7.97 2.71 10.63
CA ASP A 116 -8.46 2.48 9.26
C ASP A 116 -9.12 3.74 8.68
N SER A 117 -9.43 3.73 7.37
CA SER A 117 -9.99 4.89 6.67
C SER A 117 -11.39 5.33 7.17
N TYR A 118 -12.03 4.54 8.01
CA TYR A 118 -13.32 4.84 8.63
C TYR A 118 -13.20 5.30 10.08
N GLY A 119 -11.98 5.52 10.58
CA GLY A 119 -11.69 5.87 11.97
C GLY A 119 -11.76 4.68 12.94
N GLY A 120 -11.80 3.45 12.43
CA GLY A 120 -11.76 2.25 13.24
C GLY A 120 -10.34 1.92 13.70
N THR A 121 -10.13 1.78 14.99
CA THR A 121 -8.84 1.41 15.56
C THR A 121 -8.57 -0.10 15.42
N VAL A 122 -7.36 -0.45 15.04
CA VAL A 122 -6.88 -1.82 14.84
C VAL A 122 -5.66 -2.04 15.73
N PHE A 123 -5.66 -3.11 16.50
CA PHE A 123 -4.65 -3.41 17.50
C PHE A 123 -3.94 -4.71 17.18
N TYR A 124 -2.65 -4.82 17.57
CA TYR A 124 -1.94 -6.08 17.58
C TYR A 124 -2.48 -7.00 18.68
N GLN A 125 -2.45 -8.31 18.46
CA GLN A 125 -3.01 -9.29 19.38
C GLN A 125 -1.99 -9.84 20.38
N SER A 126 -0.70 -9.68 20.07
CA SER A 126 0.40 -10.08 20.96
C SER A 126 1.61 -9.19 20.72
N GLY A 127 2.64 -9.32 21.55
CA GLY A 127 3.91 -8.62 21.37
C GLY A 127 4.77 -9.12 20.21
N GLN A 128 4.45 -10.26 19.60
CA GLN A 128 5.08 -10.76 18.39
C GLN A 128 4.14 -10.57 17.20
N HIS A 129 4.52 -9.66 16.30
CA HIS A 129 3.67 -9.27 15.20
C HIS A 129 3.92 -10.08 13.93
N CYS A 130 2.86 -10.45 13.22
CA CYS A 130 2.95 -11.00 11.88
C CYS A 130 3.66 -10.00 10.94
N HIS A 131 4.66 -10.47 10.22
CA HIS A 131 5.47 -9.63 9.32
C HIS A 131 4.63 -8.88 8.28
N TYR A 132 3.58 -9.51 7.75
CA TYR A 132 2.63 -8.84 6.85
C TYR A 132 1.91 -7.68 7.54
N TRP A 133 1.37 -7.92 8.75
CA TRP A 133 0.62 -6.89 9.47
C TRP A 133 1.51 -5.77 9.97
N ASN A 134 2.73 -6.08 10.41
CA ASN A 134 3.70 -5.07 10.82
C ASN A 134 4.06 -4.14 9.65
N GLN A 135 4.40 -4.71 8.48
CA GLN A 135 4.66 -3.91 7.28
C GLN A 135 3.44 -3.05 6.89
N LYS A 136 2.24 -3.63 6.94
CA LYS A 136 1.01 -2.92 6.57
C LYS A 136 0.72 -1.78 7.56
N ALA A 137 0.87 -1.99 8.85
CA ALA A 137 0.68 -0.96 9.87
C ALA A 137 1.66 0.21 9.67
N ASN A 138 2.94 -0.09 9.45
CA ASN A 138 3.94 0.93 9.16
C ASN A 138 3.56 1.77 7.92
N ALA A 139 3.04 1.13 6.90
CA ALA A 139 2.64 1.81 5.67
C ALA A 139 1.34 2.63 5.83
N VAL A 140 0.36 2.15 6.60
CA VAL A 140 -0.87 2.91 6.90
C VAL A 140 -0.54 4.16 7.70
N ASN A 141 0.37 4.05 8.68
CA ASN A 141 0.80 5.15 9.53
C ASN A 141 1.76 6.13 8.84
N SER A 142 2.35 5.76 7.69
CA SER A 142 3.22 6.64 6.93
C SER A 142 2.43 7.62 6.06
N PRO A 143 2.85 8.87 5.95
CA PRO A 143 2.21 9.82 5.04
C PRO A 143 2.44 9.50 3.56
N ILE A 144 3.56 8.87 3.21
CA ILE A 144 3.87 8.46 1.83
C ILE A 144 4.03 6.95 1.81
N THR A 145 3.29 6.28 0.92
CA THR A 145 3.29 4.81 0.83
C THR A 145 3.41 4.34 -0.60
N LEU A 146 4.24 3.33 -0.79
CA LEU A 146 4.49 2.68 -2.07
C LEU A 146 3.74 1.35 -2.17
N MET A 147 3.00 1.14 -3.26
CA MET A 147 2.21 -0.06 -3.53
C MET A 147 2.39 -0.51 -4.97
N ASN A 148 2.17 -1.80 -5.27
CA ASN A 148 1.90 -2.17 -6.64
C ASN A 148 0.43 -1.88 -7.01
N TYR A 149 0.14 -1.82 -8.32
CA TYR A 149 -1.21 -1.53 -8.80
C TYR A 149 -2.26 -2.50 -8.26
N ASP A 150 -1.98 -3.82 -8.30
CA ASP A 150 -2.95 -4.83 -7.86
C ASP A 150 -3.32 -4.65 -6.38
N TYR A 151 -2.32 -4.40 -5.54
CA TYR A 151 -2.54 -4.14 -4.12
C TYR A 151 -3.25 -2.80 -3.88
N GLY A 152 -2.81 -1.74 -4.57
CA GLY A 152 -3.38 -0.40 -4.43
C GLY A 152 -4.84 -0.35 -4.88
N ILE A 153 -5.18 -0.93 -6.02
CA ILE A 153 -6.57 -0.99 -6.52
C ILE A 153 -7.47 -1.71 -5.52
N LEU A 154 -7.03 -2.88 -5.01
CA LEU A 154 -7.80 -3.65 -4.03
C LEU A 154 -7.98 -2.88 -2.72
N GLU A 155 -6.89 -2.34 -2.19
CA GLU A 155 -6.87 -1.70 -0.87
C GLU A 155 -7.62 -0.38 -0.84
N LEU A 156 -7.40 0.49 -1.84
CA LEU A 156 -8.00 1.83 -1.88
C LEU A 156 -9.49 1.80 -2.25
N ASN A 157 -9.93 0.80 -3.01
CA ASN A 157 -11.35 0.72 -3.43
C ASN A 157 -12.20 -0.17 -2.51
N TYR A 158 -11.68 -1.28 -2.02
CA TYR A 158 -12.48 -2.32 -1.35
C TYR A 158 -12.14 -2.52 0.12
N VAL A 159 -10.86 -2.69 0.46
CA VAL A 159 -10.44 -3.02 1.83
C VAL A 159 -10.44 -1.79 2.74
N LYS A 160 -9.94 -0.67 2.23
CA LYS A 160 -9.98 0.65 2.84
C LYS A 160 -9.34 0.76 4.23
N HIS A 161 -8.23 0.08 4.45
CA HIS A 161 -7.42 0.35 5.64
C HIS A 161 -6.63 1.66 5.53
N PHE A 162 -6.28 2.07 4.31
CA PHE A 162 -5.53 3.29 4.05
C PHE A 162 -6.47 4.50 3.92
N GLY A 163 -6.16 5.55 4.66
CA GLY A 163 -6.91 6.81 4.64
C GLY A 163 -6.66 7.63 3.38
N THR A 164 -7.22 8.83 3.33
CA THR A 164 -7.02 9.77 2.21
C THR A 164 -5.61 10.34 2.19
N ARG A 165 -5.07 10.58 1.00
CA ARG A 165 -3.79 11.28 0.79
C ARG A 165 -3.99 12.43 -0.20
N SER A 166 -3.06 13.39 -0.16
CA SER A 166 -3.11 14.58 -1.04
C SER A 166 -2.86 14.23 -2.50
N LEU A 167 -2.02 13.24 -2.78
CA LEU A 167 -1.67 12.81 -4.12
C LEU A 167 -1.84 11.31 -4.30
N LEU A 168 -2.27 10.92 -5.50
CA LEU A 168 -2.16 9.57 -6.03
C LEU A 168 -1.26 9.64 -7.27
N ILE A 169 -0.08 9.06 -7.19
CA ILE A 169 0.90 9.04 -8.26
C ILE A 169 0.90 7.66 -8.90
N LEU A 170 0.69 7.60 -10.20
CA LEU A 170 0.58 6.38 -10.98
C LEU A 170 1.80 6.30 -11.91
N ASP A 171 2.82 5.56 -11.53
CA ASP A 171 4.01 5.34 -12.36
C ASP A 171 3.75 4.26 -13.42
N GLU A 172 4.17 4.49 -14.67
CA GLU A 172 3.88 3.63 -15.83
C GLU A 172 2.35 3.44 -16.06
N ALA A 173 1.59 4.53 -15.96
CA ALA A 173 0.12 4.52 -16.01
C ALA A 173 -0.48 4.00 -17.33
N HIS A 174 0.30 3.89 -18.40
CA HIS A 174 -0.16 3.34 -19.69
C HIS A 174 -0.67 1.88 -19.60
N ASN A 175 -0.34 1.17 -18.54
CA ASN A 175 -0.80 -0.20 -18.30
C ASN A 175 -2.01 -0.31 -17.35
N ILE A 176 -2.54 0.82 -16.84
CA ILE A 176 -3.57 0.80 -15.81
C ILE A 176 -4.88 0.18 -16.30
N GLU A 177 -5.23 0.39 -17.57
CA GLU A 177 -6.44 -0.17 -18.16
C GLU A 177 -6.47 -1.71 -18.05
N ASN A 178 -5.37 -2.35 -18.47
CA ASN A 178 -5.23 -3.81 -18.37
C ASN A 178 -5.34 -4.31 -16.94
N LYS A 179 -4.85 -3.55 -15.96
CA LYS A 179 -4.94 -3.89 -14.54
C LYS A 179 -6.36 -3.75 -14.01
N LEU A 180 -7.06 -2.69 -14.37
CA LEU A 180 -8.44 -2.48 -13.98
C LEU A 180 -9.36 -3.55 -14.59
N MET A 181 -9.19 -3.87 -15.88
CA MET A 181 -9.98 -4.91 -16.56
C MET A 181 -9.82 -6.26 -15.86
N LYS A 182 -8.59 -6.68 -15.53
CA LYS A 182 -8.35 -7.91 -14.77
C LYS A 182 -9.01 -7.93 -13.39
N THR A 183 -9.08 -6.79 -12.72
CA THR A 183 -9.70 -6.70 -11.39
C THR A 183 -11.22 -6.76 -11.48
N MET A 184 -11.79 -6.37 -12.64
CA MET A 184 -13.23 -6.38 -12.92
C MET A 184 -13.70 -7.68 -13.60
N GLU A 185 -12.79 -8.50 -14.10
CA GLU A 185 -13.13 -9.82 -14.65
C GLU A 185 -13.73 -10.71 -13.56
N VAL A 186 -15.02 -10.98 -13.69
CA VAL A 186 -15.70 -12.03 -12.94
C VAL A 186 -15.51 -13.32 -13.72
N ASN A 187 -14.71 -14.23 -13.21
CA ASN A 187 -14.71 -15.61 -13.73
C ASN A 187 -16.06 -16.25 -13.40
N LEU A 188 -16.90 -16.37 -14.42
CA LEU A 188 -18.16 -17.09 -14.40
C LEU A 188 -17.91 -18.60 -14.46
#